data_f3eeee01f45b140fee015ca727acf7d4
#
_entry.id   f3eeee01f45b140fee015ca727acf7d4
#
_cell.length_a   1.000
_cell.length_b   1.000
_cell.length_c   1.000
_cell.angle_alpha   90.00
_cell.angle_beta   90.00
_cell.angle_gamma   90.00
#
_symmetry.space_group_name_H-M   'P 1'
#
loop_
_entity.id
_entity.type
_entity.pdbx_description
1 polymer ?
#
loop_
_entity_poly.entity_id
_entity_poly.type
_entity_poly.pdbx_seq_one_letter_code
_entity_poly.pdbx_strand_id
1 'polypeptide(L)'
;MCIRDSVKIYGVLRTLTKVIGRVRPRFKFWLILKFPLYSTSGLKVGLVGCGHHAFSSIAYYLSTSTNAKIVFSLDIDPKASSSLAYAYNTLDLGGKYKISDSSSVDIVYISSNHATHTQYAIDFLEKGCDVFIEKPISINKQQLDLLSHAVRKSNKKVYVGYNRPHSPSIKIIKDSFIDNNTPFTLSCFISGHFIPENHWYRDPSEGTRIVSNLGHWIDLSIYILSWSSTLPEFLDVIIA
;
A
#
# COMPACT_ATOMS: atom_id res chain seq x y z
N MET A 1 11.80 -5.42 -17.13
CA MET A 1 11.16 -4.50 -18.11
C MET A 1 12.15 -3.38 -18.41
N CYS A 2 12.49 -3.16 -19.67
CA CYS A 2 13.45 -2.11 -20.03
C CYS A 2 12.79 -0.72 -19.95
N ILE A 3 13.60 0.36 -19.93
CA ILE A 3 13.09 1.74 -19.84
C ILE A 3 12.16 2.07 -21.01
N ARG A 4 12.51 1.61 -22.22
CA ARG A 4 11.71 1.82 -23.42
C ARG A 4 10.29 1.23 -23.29
N ASP A 5 10.16 0.02 -22.76
CA ASP A 5 8.87 -0.62 -22.53
C ASP A 5 8.07 0.09 -21.43
N SER A 6 8.77 0.54 -20.38
CA SER A 6 8.16 1.34 -19.32
C SER A 6 7.59 2.65 -19.86
N VAL A 7 8.29 3.34 -20.76
CA VAL A 7 7.81 4.57 -21.39
C VAL A 7 6.56 4.32 -22.23
N LYS A 8 6.55 3.23 -23.01
CA LYS A 8 5.37 2.86 -23.81
C LYS A 8 4.12 2.57 -22.96
N ILE A 9 4.30 1.91 -21.81
CA ILE A 9 3.20 1.48 -20.94
C ILE A 9 2.73 2.62 -20.01
N TYR A 10 3.67 3.37 -19.43
CA TYR A 10 3.38 4.30 -18.33
C TYR A 10 3.58 5.78 -18.69
N GLY A 11 4.14 6.06 -19.87
CA GLY A 11 4.56 7.40 -20.27
C GLY A 11 5.92 7.82 -19.65
N VAL A 12 6.44 8.94 -20.14
CA VAL A 12 7.79 9.42 -19.80
C VAL A 12 7.88 9.81 -18.33
N LEU A 13 6.97 10.65 -17.85
CA LEU A 13 6.99 11.18 -16.46
C LEU A 13 6.91 10.06 -15.42
N ARG A 14 6.03 9.12 -15.62
CA ARG A 14 5.89 7.96 -14.72
C ARG A 14 7.12 7.07 -14.73
N THR A 15 7.73 6.86 -15.89
CA THR A 15 8.97 6.08 -16.02
C THR A 15 10.13 6.77 -15.32
N LEU A 16 10.29 8.08 -15.49
CA LEU A 16 11.30 8.86 -14.76
C LEU A 16 11.11 8.76 -13.26
N THR A 17 9.86 8.91 -12.77
CA THR A 17 9.56 8.77 -11.34
C THR A 17 9.98 7.40 -10.79
N LYS A 18 9.75 6.32 -11.55
CA LYS A 18 10.18 4.97 -11.17
C LYS A 18 11.70 4.83 -11.11
N VAL A 19 12.41 5.42 -12.06
CA VAL A 19 13.89 5.39 -12.07
C VAL A 19 14.44 6.19 -10.89
N ILE A 20 13.97 7.42 -10.71
CA ILE A 20 14.37 8.27 -9.58
C ILE A 20 14.11 7.58 -8.25
N GLY A 21 12.94 6.99 -8.07
CA GLY A 21 12.56 6.28 -6.85
C GLY A 21 13.51 5.13 -6.48
N ARG A 22 14.16 4.50 -7.47
CA ARG A 22 15.14 3.42 -7.25
C ARG A 22 16.54 3.92 -6.93
N VAL A 23 16.96 5.03 -7.54
CA VAL A 23 18.35 5.51 -7.45
C VAL A 23 18.53 6.57 -6.38
N ARG A 24 17.48 7.29 -5.98
CA ARG A 24 17.53 8.42 -5.05
C ARG A 24 18.27 8.18 -3.72
N PRO A 25 18.25 6.97 -3.11
CA PRO A 25 19.01 6.72 -1.87
C PRO A 25 20.53 6.79 -2.07
N ARG A 26 21.00 6.69 -3.33
CA ARG A 26 22.42 6.73 -3.70
C ARG A 26 22.91 8.13 -4.07
N PHE A 27 22.00 9.08 -4.31
CA PHE A 27 22.32 10.43 -4.79
C PHE A 27 21.92 11.47 -3.74
N LYS A 28 22.52 12.64 -3.86
CA LYS A 28 22.11 13.81 -3.09
C LYS A 28 20.71 14.22 -3.55
N PHE A 29 19.77 14.37 -2.61
CA PHE A 29 18.34 14.54 -2.90
C PHE A 29 18.02 15.81 -3.72
N TRP A 30 18.85 16.86 -3.69
CA TRP A 30 18.63 18.07 -4.50
C TRP A 30 18.76 17.85 -6.02
N LEU A 31 19.29 16.68 -6.46
CA LEU A 31 19.28 16.28 -7.87
C LEU A 31 17.95 15.64 -8.27
N ILE A 32 17.04 15.46 -7.31
CA ILE A 32 15.72 14.90 -7.57
C ILE A 32 14.82 16.03 -8.07
N LEU A 33 14.15 15.79 -9.20
CA LEU A 33 13.17 16.72 -9.73
C LEU A 33 12.01 16.91 -8.74
N LYS A 34 11.65 18.17 -8.48
CA LYS A 34 10.40 18.48 -7.77
C LYS A 34 9.22 18.17 -8.67
N PHE A 35 8.23 17.49 -8.11
CA PHE A 35 6.99 17.22 -8.84
C PHE A 35 6.03 18.39 -8.69
N PRO A 36 5.30 18.76 -9.76
CA PRO A 36 4.26 19.75 -9.64
C PRO A 36 3.18 19.23 -8.67
N LEU A 37 2.80 20.10 -7.72
CA LEU A 37 1.74 19.80 -6.77
C LEU A 37 0.42 20.29 -7.37
N TYR A 38 -0.52 19.39 -7.58
CA TYR A 38 -1.82 19.71 -8.19
C TYR A 38 -2.86 20.15 -7.17
N SER A 39 -2.65 19.92 -5.88
CA SER A 39 -3.61 20.33 -4.85
C SER A 39 -2.95 20.86 -3.59
N THR A 40 -3.49 21.96 -3.10
CA THR A 40 -3.12 22.57 -1.80
C THR A 40 -4.23 22.48 -0.76
N SER A 41 -5.45 22.07 -1.14
CA SER A 41 -6.66 22.20 -0.31
C SER A 41 -7.44 20.90 -0.08
N GLY A 42 -6.93 19.75 -0.55
CA GLY A 42 -7.64 18.48 -0.44
C GLY A 42 -7.34 17.70 0.82
N LEU A 43 -7.72 16.42 0.80
CA LEU A 43 -7.49 15.45 1.87
C LEU A 43 -6.02 15.45 2.31
N LYS A 44 -5.77 15.64 3.59
CA LYS A 44 -4.42 15.68 4.18
C LYS A 44 -3.92 14.28 4.46
N VAL A 45 -2.87 13.89 3.76
CA VAL A 45 -2.31 12.53 3.80
C VAL A 45 -0.93 12.55 4.44
N GLY A 46 -0.71 11.72 5.47
CA GLY A 46 0.62 11.39 5.98
C GLY A 46 1.16 10.15 5.28
N LEU A 47 2.48 10.08 5.04
CA LEU A 47 3.13 8.90 4.49
C LEU A 47 4.10 8.30 5.51
N VAL A 48 3.94 7.02 5.81
CA VAL A 48 4.83 6.20 6.63
C VAL A 48 5.45 5.10 5.77
N GLY A 49 6.77 5.03 5.74
CA GLY A 49 7.51 4.22 4.79
C GLY A 49 7.70 4.97 3.47
N CYS A 50 8.92 5.47 3.25
CA CYS A 50 9.29 6.29 2.09
C CYS A 50 10.12 5.52 1.06
N GLY A 51 9.94 4.21 0.98
CA GLY A 51 10.62 3.34 0.03
C GLY A 51 10.30 3.63 -1.44
N HIS A 52 10.79 2.77 -2.33
CA HIS A 52 10.56 2.92 -3.76
C HIS A 52 9.07 2.95 -4.13
N HIS A 53 8.26 2.09 -3.50
CA HIS A 53 6.82 2.01 -3.78
C HIS A 53 6.09 3.28 -3.34
N ALA A 54 6.35 3.76 -2.13
CA ALA A 54 5.80 5.02 -1.64
C ALA A 54 6.13 6.18 -2.57
N PHE A 55 7.40 6.33 -2.92
CA PHE A 55 7.86 7.42 -3.77
C PHE A 55 7.26 7.37 -5.17
N SER A 56 7.38 6.20 -5.82
CA SER A 56 7.10 6.08 -7.24
C SER A 56 5.66 5.68 -7.58
N SER A 57 4.86 5.29 -6.61
CA SER A 57 3.46 4.93 -6.82
C SER A 57 2.55 5.76 -5.94
N ILE A 58 2.64 5.65 -4.63
CA ILE A 58 1.69 6.28 -3.72
C ILE A 58 1.76 7.80 -3.84
N ALA A 59 2.92 8.40 -3.56
CA ALA A 59 3.09 9.84 -3.61
C ALA A 59 2.86 10.41 -5.01
N TYR A 60 3.28 9.68 -6.05
CA TYR A 60 3.05 10.08 -7.43
C TYR A 60 1.55 10.21 -7.74
N TYR A 61 0.76 9.17 -7.46
CA TYR A 61 -0.67 9.23 -7.78
C TYR A 61 -1.45 10.16 -6.86
N LEU A 62 -1.10 10.24 -5.58
CA LEU A 62 -1.68 11.23 -4.68
C LEU A 62 -1.48 12.65 -5.23
N SER A 63 -0.28 12.95 -5.75
CA SER A 63 0.05 14.28 -6.25
C SER A 63 -0.47 14.58 -7.65
N THR A 64 -0.72 13.57 -8.49
CA THR A 64 -1.06 13.78 -9.92
C THR A 64 -2.48 13.40 -10.29
N SER A 65 -3.15 12.60 -9.49
CA SER A 65 -4.44 11.99 -9.87
C SER A 65 -5.55 12.18 -8.84
N THR A 66 -5.24 12.83 -7.71
CA THR A 66 -6.21 13.06 -6.63
C THR A 66 -6.15 14.50 -6.13
N ASN A 67 -7.21 14.91 -5.43
CA ASN A 67 -7.21 16.17 -4.67
C ASN A 67 -6.70 15.92 -3.24
N ALA A 68 -5.51 15.32 -3.11
CA ALA A 68 -4.89 15.05 -1.83
C ALA A 68 -3.59 15.87 -1.66
N LYS A 69 -3.32 16.28 -0.43
CA LYS A 69 -2.08 16.96 -0.04
C LYS A 69 -1.27 16.05 0.86
N ILE A 70 -0.09 15.67 0.42
CA ILE A 70 0.86 14.97 1.28
C ILE A 70 1.44 16.01 2.26
N VAL A 71 1.20 15.83 3.55
CA VAL A 71 1.58 16.82 4.58
C VAL A 71 2.86 16.44 5.29
N PHE A 72 3.14 15.15 5.46
CA PHE A 72 4.42 14.69 6.01
C PHE A 72 4.88 13.37 5.38
N SER A 73 6.17 13.10 5.53
CA SER A 73 6.82 11.82 5.24
C SER A 73 7.63 11.36 6.45
N LEU A 74 7.54 10.06 6.75
CA LEU A 74 8.20 9.40 7.87
C LEU A 74 8.85 8.11 7.41
N ASP A 75 10.14 7.91 7.67
CA ASP A 75 10.86 6.66 7.42
C ASP A 75 11.98 6.50 8.42
N ILE A 76 12.30 5.27 8.80
CA ILE A 76 13.47 4.95 9.65
C ILE A 76 14.78 5.33 8.96
N ASP A 77 14.84 5.26 7.63
CA ASP A 77 15.94 5.80 6.83
C ASP A 77 15.71 7.30 6.55
N PRO A 78 16.51 8.20 7.20
CA PRO A 78 16.35 9.64 7.00
C PRO A 78 16.57 10.08 5.55
N LYS A 79 17.37 9.33 4.75
CA LYS A 79 17.57 9.65 3.33
C LYS A 79 16.33 9.33 2.51
N ALA A 80 15.63 8.27 2.84
CA ALA A 80 14.37 7.91 2.19
C ALA A 80 13.30 8.98 2.49
N SER A 81 13.15 9.37 3.75
CA SER A 81 12.21 10.40 4.18
C SER A 81 12.52 11.76 3.57
N SER A 82 13.73 12.31 3.76
CA SER A 82 14.10 13.63 3.27
C SER A 82 14.05 13.74 1.75
N SER A 83 14.43 12.69 1.02
CA SER A 83 14.35 12.70 -0.45
C SER A 83 12.92 12.70 -0.97
N LEU A 84 11.99 12.04 -0.29
CA LEU A 84 10.56 12.08 -0.61
C LEU A 84 9.99 13.46 -0.26
N ALA A 85 10.29 13.96 0.94
CA ALA A 85 9.86 15.27 1.40
C ALA A 85 10.28 16.38 0.42
N TYR A 86 11.53 16.34 -0.03
CA TYR A 86 12.03 17.29 -1.02
C TYR A 86 11.27 17.21 -2.35
N ALA A 87 11.08 15.99 -2.89
CA ALA A 87 10.46 15.80 -4.19
C ALA A 87 8.99 16.23 -4.23
N TYR A 88 8.26 15.96 -3.15
CA TYR A 88 6.81 16.19 -3.05
C TYR A 88 6.44 17.39 -2.16
N ASN A 89 7.44 18.16 -1.71
CA ASN A 89 7.27 19.37 -0.88
C ASN A 89 6.41 19.10 0.38
N THR A 90 6.82 18.11 1.16
CA THR A 90 6.16 17.71 2.40
C THR A 90 7.06 17.98 3.61
N LEU A 91 6.53 17.94 4.81
CA LEU A 91 7.31 17.97 6.04
C LEU A 91 8.09 16.66 6.19
N ASP A 92 9.39 16.73 6.42
CA ASP A 92 10.25 15.59 6.74
C ASP A 92 10.22 15.34 8.25
N LEU A 93 9.65 14.26 8.71
CA LEU A 93 9.65 13.87 10.12
C LEU A 93 10.83 12.95 10.48
N GLY A 94 11.64 12.53 9.48
CA GLY A 94 12.78 11.66 9.68
C GLY A 94 12.45 10.34 10.37
N GLY A 95 13.45 9.70 11.00
CA GLY A 95 13.27 8.45 11.74
C GLY A 95 12.90 8.63 13.22
N LYS A 96 12.85 9.85 13.72
CA LYS A 96 12.57 10.15 15.14
C LYS A 96 11.16 10.72 15.30
N TYR A 97 10.19 9.95 14.93
CA TYR A 97 8.80 10.35 15.05
C TYR A 97 8.35 10.43 16.53
N LYS A 98 8.00 11.64 16.94
CA LYS A 98 7.13 11.82 18.12
C LYS A 98 5.73 12.05 17.63
N ILE A 99 4.84 11.23 18.12
CA ILE A 99 3.39 11.24 17.77
C ILE A 99 2.73 12.63 17.95
N SER A 100 3.29 13.51 18.78
CA SER A 100 2.82 14.89 18.96
C SER A 100 2.96 15.78 17.71
N ASP A 101 3.76 15.40 16.73
CA ASP A 101 4.12 16.24 15.60
C ASP A 101 3.16 16.11 14.40
N SER A 102 2.15 15.23 14.49
CA SER A 102 1.12 15.08 13.46
C SER A 102 0.09 16.20 13.56
N SER A 103 0.41 17.36 13.01
CA SER A 103 -0.58 18.38 12.66
C SER A 103 -1.71 17.73 11.85
N SER A 104 -2.95 18.00 12.19
CA SER A 104 -4.20 17.52 11.59
C SER A 104 -4.05 16.79 10.24
N VAL A 105 -3.99 15.46 10.30
CA VAL A 105 -3.95 14.56 9.14
C VAL A 105 -5.29 13.84 9.09
N ASP A 106 -5.88 13.74 7.92
CA ASP A 106 -7.14 13.04 7.74
C ASP A 106 -6.93 11.52 7.65
N ILE A 107 -5.91 11.12 6.90
CA ILE A 107 -5.56 9.72 6.68
C ILE A 107 -4.03 9.53 6.63
N VAL A 108 -3.55 8.42 7.16
CA VAL A 108 -2.14 8.03 7.07
C VAL A 108 -1.98 6.80 6.18
N TYR A 109 -1.14 6.93 5.18
CA TYR A 109 -0.77 5.85 4.28
C TYR A 109 0.49 5.14 4.79
N ILE A 110 0.36 3.85 5.12
CA ILE A 110 1.43 3.03 5.73
C ILE A 110 1.94 2.05 4.67
N SER A 111 3.21 2.22 4.29
CA SER A 111 3.94 1.39 3.31
C SER A 111 5.36 1.08 3.76
N SER A 112 5.54 0.93 5.06
CA SER A 112 6.76 0.49 5.72
C SER A 112 7.04 -1.00 5.50
N ASN A 113 7.92 -1.60 6.27
CA ASN A 113 8.10 -3.05 6.30
C ASN A 113 6.84 -3.73 6.86
N HIS A 114 6.57 -4.95 6.41
CA HIS A 114 5.37 -5.70 6.77
C HIS A 114 5.18 -5.84 8.29
N ALA A 115 6.27 -6.14 9.01
CA ALA A 115 6.26 -6.32 10.46
C ALA A 115 5.79 -5.08 11.23
N THR A 116 5.94 -3.89 10.64
CA THR A 116 5.66 -2.60 11.31
C THR A 116 4.31 -2.02 10.93
N HIS A 117 3.62 -2.55 9.93
CA HIS A 117 2.31 -2.05 9.46
C HIS A 117 1.31 -1.90 10.59
N THR A 118 1.14 -2.96 11.37
CA THR A 118 0.17 -3.01 12.46
C THR A 118 0.44 -1.97 13.54
N GLN A 119 1.70 -1.83 13.96
CA GLN A 119 2.06 -0.88 15.02
C GLN A 119 1.77 0.56 14.58
N TYR A 120 2.22 0.96 13.40
CA TYR A 120 1.92 2.29 12.89
C TYR A 120 0.41 2.53 12.72
N ALA A 121 -0.33 1.51 12.26
CA ALA A 121 -1.77 1.64 12.13
C ALA A 121 -2.46 1.89 13.49
N ILE A 122 -2.09 1.15 14.52
CA ILE A 122 -2.61 1.33 15.88
C ILE A 122 -2.28 2.74 16.39
N ASP A 123 -1.02 3.16 16.26
CA ASP A 123 -0.56 4.46 16.73
C ASP A 123 -1.36 5.62 16.10
N PHE A 124 -1.70 5.55 14.81
CA PHE A 124 -2.47 6.58 14.13
C PHE A 124 -3.98 6.48 14.36
N LEU A 125 -4.53 5.27 14.52
CA LEU A 125 -5.92 5.09 14.93
C LEU A 125 -6.19 5.68 16.31
N GLU A 126 -5.29 5.48 17.28
CA GLU A 126 -5.37 6.07 18.61
C GLU A 126 -5.33 7.60 18.61
N LYS A 127 -4.74 8.19 17.56
CA LYS A 127 -4.74 9.65 17.34
C LYS A 127 -5.95 10.18 16.62
N GLY A 128 -6.85 9.31 16.26
CA GLY A 128 -8.06 9.70 15.56
C GLY A 128 -7.85 9.95 14.07
N CYS A 129 -6.84 9.34 13.44
CA CYS A 129 -6.65 9.35 11.99
C CYS A 129 -7.24 8.09 11.35
N ASP A 130 -7.78 8.21 10.16
CA ASP A 130 -8.01 7.05 9.31
C ASP A 130 -6.68 6.50 8.82
N VAL A 131 -6.60 5.21 8.51
CA VAL A 131 -5.36 4.61 8.00
C VAL A 131 -5.59 3.82 6.72
N PHE A 132 -4.63 3.90 5.81
CA PHE A 132 -4.51 3.01 4.68
C PHE A 132 -3.23 2.18 4.87
N ILE A 133 -3.36 0.86 4.93
CA ILE A 133 -2.25 -0.06 5.16
C ILE A 133 -1.94 -0.78 3.85
N GLU A 134 -0.69 -0.69 3.38
CA GLU A 134 -0.25 -1.59 2.32
C GLU A 134 -0.34 -3.04 2.77
N LYS A 135 -0.50 -3.92 1.81
CA LYS A 135 -0.54 -5.37 2.09
C LYS A 135 0.84 -5.89 2.56
N PRO A 136 0.89 -6.86 3.46
CA PRO A 136 -0.22 -7.47 4.20
C PRO A 136 -0.69 -6.55 5.33
N ILE A 137 -1.93 -6.72 5.74
CA ILE A 137 -2.50 -5.96 6.87
C ILE A 137 -1.79 -6.27 8.19
N SER A 138 -1.32 -7.50 8.35
CA SER A 138 -0.55 -8.02 9.49
C SER A 138 0.27 -9.21 9.05
N ILE A 139 1.29 -9.59 9.81
CA ILE A 139 2.13 -10.75 9.51
C ILE A 139 1.77 -12.01 10.32
N ASN A 140 0.98 -11.85 11.37
CA ASN A 140 0.53 -12.95 12.23
C ASN A 140 -0.80 -12.63 12.92
N LYS A 141 -1.37 -13.65 13.57
CA LYS A 141 -2.65 -13.54 14.27
C LYS A 141 -2.61 -12.52 15.41
N GLN A 142 -1.53 -12.47 16.18
CA GLN A 142 -1.41 -11.54 17.30
C GLN A 142 -1.52 -10.08 16.84
N GLN A 143 -0.81 -9.72 15.77
CA GLN A 143 -0.91 -8.39 15.18
C GLN A 143 -2.33 -8.10 14.67
N LEU A 144 -2.98 -9.08 14.04
CA LEU A 144 -4.34 -8.92 13.53
C LEU A 144 -5.34 -8.68 14.67
N ASP A 145 -5.21 -9.42 15.78
CA ASP A 145 -6.08 -9.26 16.95
C ASP A 145 -5.91 -7.88 17.59
N LEU A 146 -4.67 -7.40 17.74
CA LEU A 146 -4.37 -6.06 18.25
C LEU A 146 -4.95 -4.96 17.35
N LEU A 147 -4.74 -5.06 16.05
CA LEU A 147 -5.30 -4.11 15.09
C LEU A 147 -6.83 -4.11 15.12
N SER A 148 -7.44 -5.29 15.15
CA SER A 148 -8.90 -5.42 15.23
C SER A 148 -9.48 -4.77 16.49
N HIS A 149 -8.76 -4.87 17.62
CA HIS A 149 -9.15 -4.19 18.85
C HIS A 149 -9.04 -2.66 18.70
N ALA A 150 -7.94 -2.17 18.17
CA ALA A 150 -7.71 -0.73 17.94
C ALA A 150 -8.76 -0.13 16.99
N VAL A 151 -9.12 -0.83 15.93
CA VAL A 151 -10.16 -0.40 14.98
C VAL A 151 -11.50 -0.22 15.70
N ARG A 152 -11.92 -1.22 16.47
CA ARG A 152 -13.20 -1.14 17.23
C ARG A 152 -13.21 0.00 18.24
N LYS A 153 -12.06 0.30 18.87
CA LYS A 153 -11.92 1.36 19.87
C LYS A 153 -11.88 2.76 19.27
N SER A 154 -11.23 2.92 18.13
CA SER A 154 -10.95 4.24 17.54
C SER A 154 -12.14 4.87 16.82
N ASN A 155 -13.13 4.10 16.41
CA ASN A 155 -14.21 4.52 15.51
C ASN A 155 -13.70 5.16 14.20
N LYS A 156 -12.51 4.73 13.74
CA LYS A 156 -11.84 5.18 12.52
C LYS A 156 -11.85 4.12 11.45
N LYS A 157 -11.60 4.52 10.22
CA LYS A 157 -11.61 3.62 9.07
C LYS A 157 -10.22 3.08 8.80
N VAL A 158 -10.16 1.79 8.46
CA VAL A 158 -8.97 1.11 7.98
C VAL A 158 -9.22 0.63 6.56
N TYR A 159 -8.35 1.05 5.66
CA TYR A 159 -8.31 0.60 4.27
C TYR A 159 -7.08 -0.28 4.08
N VAL A 160 -7.16 -1.27 3.22
CA VAL A 160 -6.05 -2.21 2.97
C VAL A 160 -5.72 -2.25 1.49
N GLY A 161 -4.44 -2.30 1.16
CA GLY A 161 -3.90 -2.23 -0.20
C GLY A 161 -4.09 -3.48 -1.07
N TYR A 162 -5.16 -4.23 -0.89
CA TYR A 162 -5.54 -5.31 -1.80
C TYR A 162 -6.23 -4.73 -3.04
N ASN A 163 -5.44 -4.53 -4.08
CA ASN A 163 -5.86 -3.76 -5.25
C ASN A 163 -6.44 -4.56 -6.42
N ARG A 164 -6.39 -5.90 -6.37
CA ARG A 164 -6.85 -6.75 -7.49
C ARG A 164 -8.34 -6.65 -7.78
N PRO A 165 -9.24 -6.58 -6.79
CA PRO A 165 -10.67 -6.40 -7.02
C PRO A 165 -11.00 -5.14 -7.84
N HIS A 166 -10.16 -4.11 -7.76
CA HIS A 166 -10.37 -2.83 -8.44
C HIS A 166 -9.76 -2.78 -9.85
N SER A 167 -9.21 -3.89 -10.36
CA SER A 167 -8.64 -3.89 -11.71
C SER A 167 -9.73 -3.82 -12.79
N PRO A 168 -9.48 -3.15 -13.92
CA PRO A 168 -10.42 -3.10 -15.03
C PRO A 168 -10.86 -4.48 -15.53
N SER A 169 -9.95 -5.45 -15.53
CA SER A 169 -10.23 -6.82 -15.95
C SER A 169 -11.27 -7.49 -15.04
N ILE A 170 -11.16 -7.32 -13.72
CA ILE A 170 -12.13 -7.88 -12.77
C ILE A 170 -13.49 -7.22 -12.91
N LYS A 171 -13.53 -5.92 -13.20
CA LYS A 171 -14.78 -5.24 -13.51
C LYS A 171 -15.47 -5.82 -14.74
N ILE A 172 -14.71 -6.06 -15.84
CA ILE A 172 -15.25 -6.68 -17.06
C ILE A 172 -15.82 -8.08 -16.75
N ILE A 173 -15.09 -8.88 -15.98
CA ILE A 173 -15.56 -10.21 -15.58
C ILE A 173 -16.87 -10.10 -14.78
N LYS A 174 -16.92 -9.19 -13.81
CA LYS A 174 -18.11 -8.97 -12.99
C LYS A 174 -19.31 -8.56 -13.84
N ASP A 175 -19.12 -7.63 -14.76
CA ASP A 175 -20.18 -7.15 -15.67
C ASP A 175 -20.68 -8.26 -16.62
N SER A 176 -19.86 -9.30 -16.86
CA SER A 176 -20.22 -10.47 -17.67
C SER A 176 -20.88 -11.58 -16.86
N PHE A 177 -20.98 -11.44 -15.54
CA PHE A 177 -21.60 -12.40 -14.64
C PHE A 177 -23.12 -12.17 -14.65
N ILE A 178 -23.83 -12.89 -15.52
CA ILE A 178 -25.27 -12.64 -15.81
C ILE A 178 -26.19 -13.26 -14.73
N ASP A 179 -25.77 -14.36 -14.10
CA ASP A 179 -26.58 -15.07 -13.11
C ASP A 179 -25.79 -15.29 -11.82
N ASN A 180 -26.17 -14.53 -10.79
CA ASN A 180 -25.52 -14.58 -9.49
C ASN A 180 -25.82 -15.84 -8.67
N ASN A 181 -26.68 -16.74 -9.15
CA ASN A 181 -27.10 -17.97 -8.46
C ASN A 181 -26.50 -19.24 -9.06
N THR A 182 -25.82 -19.13 -10.20
CA THR A 182 -25.20 -20.30 -10.83
C THR A 182 -23.92 -20.69 -10.09
N PRO A 183 -23.77 -21.96 -9.69
CA PRO A 183 -22.51 -22.45 -9.11
C PRO A 183 -21.35 -22.23 -10.07
N PHE A 184 -20.20 -21.79 -9.54
CA PHE A 184 -19.00 -21.62 -10.33
C PHE A 184 -17.77 -22.14 -9.60
N THR A 185 -16.71 -22.41 -10.35
CA THR A 185 -15.40 -22.77 -9.83
C THR A 185 -14.40 -21.68 -10.19
N LEU A 186 -13.60 -21.28 -9.22
CA LEU A 186 -12.50 -20.33 -9.41
C LEU A 186 -11.16 -21.05 -9.21
N SER A 187 -10.31 -21.01 -10.23
CA SER A 187 -8.94 -21.51 -10.14
C SER A 187 -7.95 -20.38 -10.46
N CYS A 188 -7.00 -20.16 -9.56
CA CYS A 188 -5.95 -19.16 -9.74
C CYS A 188 -4.60 -19.84 -9.89
N PHE A 189 -3.96 -19.70 -11.05
CA PHE A 189 -2.60 -20.16 -11.29
C PHE A 189 -1.63 -18.97 -11.31
N ILE A 190 -0.74 -18.91 -10.32
CA ILE A 190 0.11 -17.76 -10.06
C ILE A 190 1.58 -18.09 -10.31
N SER A 191 2.19 -17.46 -11.33
CA SER A 191 3.63 -17.46 -11.53
C SER A 191 4.27 -16.26 -10.83
N GLY A 192 5.03 -16.51 -9.78
CA GLY A 192 5.72 -15.47 -9.01
C GLY A 192 7.13 -15.20 -9.55
N HIS A 193 7.61 -13.97 -9.33
CA HIS A 193 9.01 -13.65 -9.63
C HIS A 193 9.96 -14.37 -8.67
N PHE A 194 11.15 -14.67 -9.16
CA PHE A 194 12.24 -15.13 -8.32
C PHE A 194 12.63 -14.03 -7.32
N ILE A 195 12.78 -14.40 -6.06
CA ILE A 195 13.22 -13.53 -4.97
C ILE A 195 14.54 -14.09 -4.45
N PRO A 196 15.66 -13.33 -4.51
CA PRO A 196 16.95 -13.75 -3.99
C PRO A 196 16.87 -14.12 -2.50
N GLU A 197 17.75 -15.02 -2.05
CA GLU A 197 17.73 -15.49 -0.67
C GLU A 197 17.93 -14.39 0.38
N ASN A 198 18.79 -13.42 0.06
CA ASN A 198 19.10 -12.29 0.92
C ASN A 198 18.11 -11.12 0.80
N HIS A 199 17.00 -11.29 0.11
CA HIS A 199 16.00 -10.24 -0.02
C HIS A 199 15.16 -10.16 1.26
N TRP A 200 14.94 -8.95 1.76
CA TRP A 200 14.17 -8.68 2.99
C TRP A 200 12.79 -9.37 3.03
N TYR A 201 12.19 -9.57 1.89
CA TYR A 201 10.91 -10.26 1.72
C TYR A 201 10.93 -11.75 2.11
N ARG A 202 12.12 -12.30 2.34
CA ARG A 202 12.33 -13.67 2.84
C ARG A 202 12.67 -13.71 4.31
N ASP A 203 12.81 -12.56 4.97
CA ASP A 203 13.02 -12.49 6.39
C ASP A 203 11.79 -13.03 7.13
N PRO A 204 11.93 -14.05 7.99
CA PRO A 204 10.80 -14.59 8.77
C PRO A 204 10.08 -13.54 9.62
N SER A 205 10.79 -12.51 10.07
CA SER A 205 10.22 -11.41 10.85
C SER A 205 9.26 -10.52 10.03
N GLU A 206 9.35 -10.57 8.71
CA GLU A 206 8.47 -9.82 7.79
C GLU A 206 7.22 -10.63 7.36
N GLY A 207 7.02 -11.80 7.96
CA GLY A 207 5.99 -12.75 7.59
C GLY A 207 6.39 -13.65 6.43
N THR A 208 5.50 -14.53 6.03
CA THR A 208 5.77 -15.47 4.95
C THR A 208 5.34 -14.92 3.60
N ARG A 209 5.84 -15.51 2.53
CA ARG A 209 5.34 -15.26 1.16
C ARG A 209 3.84 -15.55 1.01
N ILE A 210 3.33 -16.47 1.81
CA ILE A 210 1.90 -16.77 1.88
C ILE A 210 1.15 -15.51 2.32
N VAL A 211 1.51 -14.94 3.46
CA VAL A 211 0.85 -13.74 4.02
C VAL A 211 0.98 -12.56 3.06
N SER A 212 2.17 -12.32 2.53
CA SER A 212 2.46 -11.14 1.74
C SER A 212 1.98 -11.19 0.28
N ASN A 213 1.90 -12.38 -0.33
CA ASN A 213 1.59 -12.53 -1.75
C ASN A 213 0.29 -13.29 -2.00
N LEU A 214 0.07 -14.42 -1.32
CA LEU A 214 -1.16 -15.19 -1.47
C LEU A 214 -2.38 -14.41 -0.98
N GLY A 215 -2.22 -13.53 0.02
CA GLY A 215 -3.28 -12.65 0.53
C GLY A 215 -4.01 -11.86 -0.56
N HIS A 216 -3.32 -11.43 -1.61
CA HIS A 216 -3.97 -10.78 -2.76
C HIS A 216 -4.97 -11.67 -3.50
N TRP A 217 -4.69 -12.97 -3.57
CA TRP A 217 -5.51 -13.91 -4.31
C TRP A 217 -6.65 -14.42 -3.45
N ILE A 218 -6.42 -14.57 -2.15
CA ILE A 218 -7.48 -14.86 -1.18
C ILE A 218 -8.50 -13.72 -1.16
N ASP A 219 -8.04 -12.46 -1.06
CA ASP A 219 -8.89 -11.28 -1.10
C ASP A 219 -9.71 -11.21 -2.40
N LEU A 220 -9.06 -11.42 -3.57
CA LEU A 220 -9.75 -11.47 -4.84
C LEU A 220 -10.78 -12.60 -4.90
N SER A 221 -10.45 -13.78 -4.38
CA SER A 221 -11.37 -14.92 -4.37
C SER A 221 -12.60 -14.64 -3.51
N ILE A 222 -12.41 -14.06 -2.33
CA ILE A 222 -13.51 -13.65 -1.45
C ILE A 222 -14.37 -12.58 -2.15
N TYR A 223 -13.75 -11.62 -2.82
CA TYR A 223 -14.47 -10.60 -3.57
C TYR A 223 -15.31 -11.20 -4.70
N ILE A 224 -14.78 -12.18 -5.45
CA ILE A 224 -15.53 -12.86 -6.53
C ILE A 224 -16.67 -13.70 -5.94
N LEU A 225 -16.42 -14.43 -4.84
CA LEU A 225 -17.45 -15.19 -4.14
C LEU A 225 -18.59 -14.29 -3.65
N SER A 226 -18.30 -13.06 -3.25
CA SER A 226 -19.31 -12.09 -2.82
C SER A 226 -20.26 -11.60 -3.94
N TRP A 227 -20.00 -11.96 -5.19
CA TRP A 227 -20.95 -11.66 -6.29
C TRP A 227 -22.14 -12.60 -6.30
N SER A 228 -22.03 -13.76 -5.66
CA SER A 228 -23.16 -14.68 -5.50
C SER A 228 -24.11 -14.17 -4.42
N SER A 229 -25.41 -14.38 -4.62
CA SER A 229 -26.44 -14.06 -3.62
C SER A 229 -26.39 -14.99 -2.39
N THR A 230 -25.74 -16.14 -2.52
CA THR A 230 -25.50 -17.10 -1.45
C THR A 230 -24.03 -17.14 -1.12
N LEU A 231 -23.65 -16.52 0.01
CA LEU A 231 -22.31 -16.72 0.56
C LEU A 231 -22.18 -18.17 1.06
N PRO A 232 -21.03 -18.83 0.86
CA PRO A 232 -20.82 -20.15 1.42
C PRO A 232 -20.91 -20.08 2.95
N GLU A 233 -21.68 -20.99 3.55
CA GLU A 233 -21.81 -21.09 5.01
C GLU A 233 -20.51 -21.57 5.67
N PHE A 234 -19.66 -22.26 4.91
CA PHE A 234 -18.39 -22.80 5.38
C PHE A 234 -17.26 -22.43 4.41
N LEU A 235 -16.13 -22.07 4.98
CA LEU A 235 -14.88 -21.87 4.26
C LEU A 235 -13.84 -22.87 4.79
N ASP A 236 -13.57 -23.92 4.04
CA ASP A 236 -12.47 -24.83 4.33
C ASP A 236 -11.19 -24.35 3.62
N VAL A 237 -10.15 -24.09 4.39
CA VAL A 237 -8.82 -23.74 3.86
C VAL A 237 -7.91 -24.95 4.02
N ILE A 238 -7.58 -25.60 2.91
CA ILE A 238 -6.64 -26.71 2.88
C ILE A 238 -5.32 -26.20 2.30
N ILE A 239 -4.24 -26.33 3.07
CA ILE A 239 -2.89 -26.02 2.63
C ILE A 239 -2.19 -27.37 2.43
N ALA A 240 -1.87 -27.69 1.18
CA ALA A 240 -1.11 -28.88 0.80
C ALA A 240 0.35 -28.55 0.53
#